data_ad418c72f359be464fb6f286769e6f89
#
_entry.id   ad418c72f359be464fb6f286769e6f89
#
_cell.length_a   1.000
_cell.length_b   1.000
_cell.length_c   1.000
_cell.angle_alpha   90.00
_cell.angle_beta   90.00
_cell.angle_gamma   90.00
#
_symmetry.space_group_name_H-M   'P 1'
#
loop_
_entity.id
_entity.type
_entity.pdbx_description
1 polymer ?
#
loop_
_entity_poly.entity_id
_entity_poly.type
_entity_poly.pdbx_seq_one_letter_code
_entity_poly.pdbx_strand_id
1 'polypeptide(L)'
;MNNNPILHQKTFRELTVDELYELLRVRSEVFVVEQDCVYQDLDGDDRSSLHLWLTVDDKVVALARVCPAGTHMKEISIGRVITTERGKGYGKQIMLHAIDAAVEHFDARRIDIEAQEYARGFYERVGFRQSSEPFMLDNIPHIQMTWEKTTNR
;
A
#
# COMPACT_ATOMS: atom_id res chain seq x y z
N MET A 1 -20.20 -16.27 13.88
CA MET A 1 -18.74 -16.17 13.81
C MET A 1 -18.31 -14.76 13.47
N ASN A 2 -17.35 -14.27 14.22
CA ASN A 2 -16.87 -12.91 14.01
C ASN A 2 -15.77 -12.94 12.94
N ASN A 3 -16.09 -12.47 11.71
CA ASN A 3 -15.17 -12.45 10.59
C ASN A 3 -14.48 -11.09 10.43
N ASN A 4 -14.22 -10.40 11.57
CA ASN A 4 -13.53 -9.12 11.51
C ASN A 4 -12.07 -9.33 11.06
N PRO A 5 -11.58 -8.45 10.18
CA PRO A 5 -10.18 -8.53 9.76
C PRO A 5 -9.23 -8.30 10.93
N ILE A 6 -8.11 -9.02 10.91
CA ILE A 6 -7.04 -8.84 11.88
C ILE A 6 -5.91 -8.10 11.17
N LEU A 7 -5.46 -7.00 11.78
CA LEU A 7 -4.34 -6.24 11.25
C LEU A 7 -3.02 -6.84 11.72
N HIS A 8 -2.09 -7.01 10.79
CA HIS A 8 -0.71 -7.37 11.05
C HIS A 8 0.18 -6.24 10.54
N GLN A 9 1.20 -5.88 11.32
CA GLN A 9 2.11 -4.81 10.96
C GLN A 9 3.52 -5.20 11.42
N LYS A 10 4.43 -5.38 10.47
CA LYS A 10 5.78 -5.85 10.76
C LYS A 10 6.80 -5.18 9.86
N THR A 11 8.00 -4.97 10.40
CA THR A 11 9.16 -4.63 9.57
C THR A 11 9.58 -5.88 8.80
N PHE A 12 10.42 -5.71 7.77
CA PHE A 12 10.87 -6.84 6.97
C PHE A 12 11.53 -7.93 7.83
N ARG A 13 12.35 -7.50 8.79
CA ARG A 13 13.09 -8.46 9.64
C ARG A 13 12.21 -9.19 10.63
N GLU A 14 11.06 -8.63 10.97
CA GLU A 14 10.09 -9.26 11.85
C GLU A 14 9.21 -10.28 11.13
N LEU A 15 9.14 -10.22 9.80
CA LEU A 15 8.35 -11.16 9.01
C LEU A 15 8.92 -12.57 9.14
N THR A 16 8.05 -13.55 9.33
CA THR A 16 8.45 -14.94 9.17
C THR A 16 8.61 -15.27 7.68
N VAL A 17 9.30 -16.35 7.39
CA VAL A 17 9.46 -16.79 6.01
C VAL A 17 8.10 -17.05 5.37
N ASP A 18 7.19 -17.68 6.12
CA ASP A 18 5.85 -17.97 5.61
C ASP A 18 5.04 -16.69 5.34
N GLU A 19 5.11 -15.72 6.24
CA GLU A 19 4.44 -14.43 6.05
C GLU A 19 4.97 -13.73 4.80
N LEU A 20 6.28 -13.66 4.66
CA LEU A 20 6.89 -13.03 3.49
C LEU A 20 6.45 -13.73 2.20
N TYR A 21 6.52 -15.06 2.19
CA TYR A 21 6.13 -15.84 1.02
C TYR A 21 4.67 -15.54 0.63
N GLU A 22 3.77 -15.54 1.60
CA GLU A 22 2.35 -15.31 1.34
C GLU A 22 2.09 -13.90 0.81
N LEU A 23 2.74 -12.87 1.38
CA LEU A 23 2.59 -11.51 0.89
C LEU A 23 3.07 -11.38 -0.55
N LEU A 24 4.21 -11.96 -0.87
CA LEU A 24 4.76 -11.93 -2.23
C LEU A 24 3.89 -12.71 -3.21
N ARG A 25 3.32 -13.84 -2.77
CA ARG A 25 2.41 -14.63 -3.59
C ARG A 25 1.17 -13.82 -3.99
N VAL A 26 0.54 -13.14 -3.01
CA VAL A 26 -0.64 -12.32 -3.26
C VAL A 26 -0.30 -11.16 -4.19
N ARG A 27 0.84 -10.50 -3.98
CA ARG A 27 1.29 -9.40 -4.84
C ARG A 27 1.50 -9.86 -6.28
N SER A 28 2.14 -11.01 -6.46
CA SER A 28 2.35 -11.58 -7.79
C SER A 28 1.01 -11.92 -8.46
N GLU A 29 0.09 -12.52 -7.72
CA GLU A 29 -1.23 -12.89 -8.24
C GLU A 29 -1.99 -11.67 -8.76
N VAL A 30 -2.00 -10.57 -8.01
CA VAL A 30 -2.79 -9.39 -8.36
C VAL A 30 -2.06 -8.52 -9.39
N PHE A 31 -0.82 -8.16 -9.14
CA PHE A 31 -0.12 -7.17 -9.97
C PHE A 31 0.40 -7.75 -11.28
N VAL A 32 0.88 -8.99 -11.25
CA VAL A 32 1.50 -9.58 -12.44
C VAL A 32 0.50 -10.43 -13.21
N VAL A 33 -0.20 -11.34 -12.54
CA VAL A 33 -1.10 -12.29 -13.21
C VAL A 33 -2.43 -11.62 -13.59
N GLU A 34 -3.18 -11.07 -12.62
CA GLU A 34 -4.50 -10.48 -12.90
C GLU A 34 -4.41 -9.24 -13.78
N GLN A 35 -3.45 -8.35 -13.53
CA GLN A 35 -3.30 -7.12 -14.31
C GLN A 35 -2.57 -7.35 -15.63
N ASP A 36 -2.07 -8.57 -15.86
CA ASP A 36 -1.31 -8.92 -17.06
C ASP A 36 -0.22 -7.89 -17.34
N CYS A 37 0.52 -7.53 -16.29
CA CYS A 37 1.55 -6.50 -16.36
C CYS A 37 2.91 -7.12 -16.05
N VAL A 38 3.80 -7.08 -17.03
CA VAL A 38 5.15 -7.62 -16.86
C VAL A 38 6.02 -6.53 -16.26
N TYR A 39 6.33 -6.65 -14.96
CA TYR A 39 7.23 -5.73 -14.29
C TYR A 39 7.89 -6.43 -13.10
N GLN A 40 8.94 -5.80 -12.57
CA GLN A 40 9.70 -6.35 -11.45
C GLN A 40 9.03 -5.95 -10.14
N ASP A 41 8.16 -6.80 -9.60
CA ASP A 41 7.48 -6.52 -8.33
C ASP A 41 8.45 -6.44 -7.15
N LEU A 42 9.43 -7.35 -7.12
CA LEU A 42 10.47 -7.35 -6.09
C LEU A 42 11.54 -6.33 -6.49
N ASP A 43 11.46 -5.14 -5.93
CA ASP A 43 12.29 -3.99 -6.30
C ASP A 43 13.41 -3.67 -5.30
N GLY A 44 13.54 -4.48 -4.26
CA GLY A 44 14.53 -4.26 -3.21
C GLY A 44 14.05 -3.35 -2.09
N ASP A 45 12.96 -2.62 -2.28
CA ASP A 45 12.47 -1.66 -1.27
C ASP A 45 11.78 -2.34 -0.10
N ASP A 46 11.39 -3.60 -0.25
CA ASP A 46 10.71 -4.35 0.82
C ASP A 46 11.54 -4.45 2.10
N ARG A 47 12.87 -4.51 1.95
CA ARG A 47 13.77 -4.71 3.09
C ARG A 47 13.77 -3.54 4.07
N SER A 48 13.50 -2.34 3.61
CA SER A 48 13.45 -1.14 4.46
C SER A 48 12.03 -0.70 4.76
N SER A 49 11.04 -1.39 4.23
CA SER A 49 9.63 -0.99 4.34
C SER A 49 8.95 -1.65 5.52
N LEU A 50 7.87 -1.00 5.96
CA LEU A 50 6.93 -1.56 6.92
C LEU A 50 5.85 -2.27 6.13
N HIS A 51 5.48 -3.48 6.55
CA HIS A 51 4.51 -4.31 5.86
C HIS A 51 3.25 -4.44 6.70
N LEU A 52 2.10 -4.14 6.10
CA LEU A 52 0.82 -4.25 6.76
C LEU A 52 -0.08 -5.17 5.94
N TRP A 53 -0.86 -5.99 6.61
CA TRP A 53 -1.86 -6.81 5.93
C TRP A 53 -3.00 -7.13 6.86
N LEU A 54 -4.14 -7.41 6.25
CA LEU A 54 -5.35 -7.86 6.95
C LEU A 54 -5.60 -9.30 6.62
N THR A 55 -5.97 -10.09 7.62
CA THR A 55 -6.40 -11.48 7.43
C THR A 55 -7.83 -11.66 7.91
N VAL A 56 -8.55 -12.51 7.20
CA VAL A 56 -9.87 -13.03 7.61
C VAL A 56 -9.78 -14.53 7.46
N ASP A 57 -10.06 -15.26 8.54
CA ASP A 57 -9.93 -16.71 8.58
C ASP A 57 -8.55 -17.17 8.07
N ASP A 58 -7.50 -16.50 8.57
CA ASP A 58 -6.09 -16.76 8.25
C ASP A 58 -5.70 -16.52 6.78
N LYS A 59 -6.58 -15.89 5.99
CA LYS A 59 -6.28 -15.56 4.60
C LYS A 59 -6.03 -14.07 4.46
N VAL A 60 -5.01 -13.72 3.69
CA VAL A 60 -4.72 -12.31 3.37
C VAL A 60 -5.83 -11.76 2.50
N VAL A 61 -6.50 -10.71 2.97
CA VAL A 61 -7.57 -10.03 2.21
C VAL A 61 -7.18 -8.63 1.75
N ALA A 62 -6.14 -8.05 2.34
CA ALA A 62 -5.59 -6.76 1.91
C ALA A 62 -4.16 -6.65 2.38
N LEU A 63 -3.35 -5.90 1.65
CA LEU A 63 -1.99 -5.60 2.08
C LEU A 63 -1.53 -4.25 1.54
N ALA A 64 -0.49 -3.70 2.16
CA ALA A 64 0.17 -2.48 1.73
C ALA A 64 1.59 -2.46 2.31
N ARG A 65 2.47 -1.68 1.69
CA ARG A 65 3.78 -1.41 2.28
C ARG A 65 3.97 0.10 2.43
N VAL A 66 4.65 0.49 3.50
CA VAL A 66 5.03 1.88 3.76
C VAL A 66 6.55 1.97 3.60
N CYS A 67 7.00 2.76 2.65
CA CYS A 67 8.41 2.93 2.35
C CYS A 67 8.91 4.21 3.02
N PRO A 68 10.09 4.17 3.69
CA PRO A 68 10.68 5.38 4.23
C PRO A 68 11.08 6.35 3.12
N ALA A 69 11.25 7.63 3.50
CA ALA A 69 11.67 8.66 2.57
C ALA A 69 13.00 8.29 1.92
N GLY A 70 13.12 8.60 0.63
CA GLY A 70 14.35 8.32 -0.12
C GLY A 70 14.52 6.88 -0.56
N THR A 71 13.50 6.04 -0.39
CA THR A 71 13.53 4.64 -0.81
C THR A 71 12.85 4.49 -2.17
N HIS A 72 11.53 4.45 -2.20
CA HIS A 72 10.78 4.34 -3.45
C HIS A 72 10.55 5.71 -4.07
N MET A 73 10.22 6.69 -3.25
CA MET A 73 10.02 8.07 -3.62
C MET A 73 10.84 8.96 -2.69
N LYS A 74 10.96 10.25 -3.05
CA LYS A 74 11.67 11.22 -2.20
C LYS A 74 11.04 11.29 -0.81
N GLU A 75 9.71 11.36 -0.77
CA GLU A 75 8.95 11.40 0.48
C GLU A 75 8.59 9.98 0.93
N ILE A 76 8.09 9.84 2.15
CA ILE A 76 7.51 8.59 2.62
C ILE A 76 6.39 8.22 1.66
N SER A 77 6.30 6.97 1.27
CA SER A 77 5.29 6.51 0.31
C SER A 77 4.57 5.26 0.80
N ILE A 78 3.36 5.07 0.29
CA ILE A 78 2.58 3.86 0.49
C ILE A 78 2.35 3.25 -0.89
N GLY A 79 2.62 1.98 -1.03
CA GLY A 79 2.44 1.29 -2.29
C GLY A 79 2.09 -0.18 -2.11
N ARG A 80 2.00 -0.89 -3.22
CA ARG A 80 1.60 -2.29 -3.25
C ARG A 80 0.28 -2.51 -2.51
N VAL A 81 -0.68 -1.58 -2.71
CA VAL A 81 -1.99 -1.64 -2.06
C VAL A 81 -2.87 -2.63 -2.82
N ILE A 82 -3.29 -3.67 -2.15
CA ILE A 82 -4.05 -4.76 -2.76
C ILE A 82 -5.22 -5.15 -1.88
N THR A 83 -6.34 -5.50 -2.51
CA THR A 83 -7.39 -6.29 -1.88
C THR A 83 -7.63 -7.53 -2.72
N THR A 84 -7.90 -8.66 -2.08
CA THR A 84 -8.24 -9.90 -2.77
C THR A 84 -9.74 -10.06 -2.96
N GLU A 85 -10.53 -9.31 -2.20
CA GLU A 85 -11.99 -9.32 -2.28
C GLU A 85 -12.50 -7.88 -2.41
N ARG A 86 -13.27 -7.61 -3.46
CA ARG A 86 -13.80 -6.29 -3.73
C ARG A 86 -15.12 -6.06 -3.00
N GLY A 87 -15.45 -4.79 -2.73
CA GLY A 87 -16.74 -4.40 -2.15
C GLY A 87 -16.89 -4.67 -0.66
N LYS A 88 -15.79 -5.03 0.02
CA LYS A 88 -15.80 -5.32 1.45
C LYS A 88 -15.21 -4.21 2.31
N GLY A 89 -14.66 -3.16 1.68
CA GLY A 89 -14.05 -2.04 2.40
C GLY A 89 -12.64 -2.32 2.91
N TYR A 90 -12.03 -3.42 2.55
CA TYR A 90 -10.67 -3.77 3.03
C TYR A 90 -9.61 -2.81 2.49
N GLY A 91 -9.79 -2.31 1.26
CA GLY A 91 -8.85 -1.34 0.68
C GLY A 91 -8.79 -0.05 1.48
N LYS A 92 -9.95 0.47 1.87
CA LYS A 92 -10.01 1.66 2.71
C LYS A 92 -9.38 1.39 4.08
N GLN A 93 -9.68 0.25 4.68
CA GLN A 93 -9.13 -0.11 5.98
C GLN A 93 -7.62 -0.20 5.94
N ILE A 94 -7.04 -0.90 4.96
CA ILE A 94 -5.59 -1.05 4.89
C ILE A 94 -4.90 0.30 4.63
N MET A 95 -5.50 1.16 3.81
CA MET A 95 -4.94 2.48 3.55
C MET A 95 -4.95 3.36 4.80
N LEU A 96 -6.03 3.36 5.57
CA LEU A 96 -6.08 4.13 6.80
C LEU A 96 -5.06 3.62 7.81
N HIS A 97 -4.89 2.30 7.93
CA HIS A 97 -3.83 1.73 8.78
C HIS A 97 -2.44 2.09 8.28
N ALA A 98 -2.23 2.10 6.97
CA ALA A 98 -0.92 2.46 6.40
C ALA A 98 -0.58 3.92 6.66
N ILE A 99 -1.56 4.83 6.56
CA ILE A 99 -1.36 6.24 6.88
C ILE A 99 -0.99 6.39 8.36
N ASP A 100 -1.74 5.75 9.25
CA ASP A 100 -1.44 5.79 10.68
C ASP A 100 -0.05 5.23 10.97
N ALA A 101 0.31 4.14 10.34
CA ALA A 101 1.64 3.53 10.51
C ALA A 101 2.75 4.45 10.01
N ALA A 102 2.54 5.13 8.88
CA ALA A 102 3.52 6.09 8.37
C ALA A 102 3.75 7.22 9.37
N VAL A 103 2.69 7.72 9.98
CA VAL A 103 2.80 8.77 10.99
C VAL A 103 3.49 8.26 12.25
N GLU A 104 3.07 7.12 12.76
CA GLU A 104 3.57 6.60 14.04
C GLU A 104 4.99 6.03 13.92
N HIS A 105 5.29 5.33 12.83
CA HIS A 105 6.58 4.64 12.68
C HIS A 105 7.66 5.51 12.03
N PHE A 106 7.29 6.35 11.07
CA PHE A 106 8.22 7.19 10.31
C PHE A 106 8.04 8.69 10.57
N ASP A 107 7.15 9.10 11.48
CA ASP A 107 6.84 10.50 11.77
C ASP A 107 6.46 11.26 10.50
N ALA A 108 5.63 10.65 9.67
CA ALA A 108 5.25 11.23 8.39
C ALA A 108 4.41 12.49 8.59
N ARG A 109 4.79 13.56 7.90
CA ARG A 109 4.00 14.79 7.75
C ARG A 109 3.43 14.91 6.36
N ARG A 110 4.02 14.19 5.42
CA ARG A 110 3.60 14.10 4.04
C ARG A 110 3.84 12.69 3.54
N ILE A 111 2.90 12.20 2.75
CA ILE A 111 2.99 10.88 2.10
C ILE A 111 2.68 11.09 0.63
N ASP A 112 3.56 10.60 -0.24
CA ASP A 112 3.34 10.62 -1.69
C ASP A 112 3.08 9.21 -2.18
N ILE A 113 2.20 9.09 -3.17
CA ILE A 113 1.92 7.82 -3.82
C ILE A 113 1.90 7.99 -5.32
N GLU A 114 2.15 6.90 -6.03
CA GLU A 114 1.94 6.80 -7.46
C GLU A 114 0.67 5.98 -7.66
N ALA A 115 -0.44 6.65 -7.93
CA ALA A 115 -1.74 6.02 -8.04
C ALA A 115 -2.09 5.80 -9.50
N GLN A 116 -2.69 4.64 -9.81
CA GLN A 116 -3.29 4.46 -11.12
C GLN A 116 -4.42 5.49 -11.25
N GLU A 117 -4.50 6.15 -12.40
CA GLU A 117 -5.40 7.29 -12.57
C GLU A 117 -6.87 6.95 -12.27
N TYR A 118 -7.30 5.73 -12.65
CA TYR A 118 -8.67 5.33 -12.41
C TYR A 118 -9.01 5.21 -10.91
N ALA A 119 -8.00 5.05 -10.05
CA ALA A 119 -8.18 4.91 -8.60
C ALA A 119 -8.15 6.23 -7.85
N ARG A 120 -8.05 7.37 -8.55
CA ARG A 120 -7.95 8.69 -7.91
C ARG A 120 -9.05 8.92 -6.87
N GLY A 121 -10.30 8.62 -7.22
CA GLY A 121 -11.42 8.83 -6.30
C GLY A 121 -11.30 8.04 -5.01
N PHE A 122 -10.77 6.82 -5.09
CA PHE A 122 -10.53 6.00 -3.91
C PHE A 122 -9.55 6.68 -2.97
N TYR A 123 -8.42 7.16 -3.51
CA TYR A 123 -7.39 7.80 -2.68
C TYR A 123 -7.85 9.16 -2.16
N GLU A 124 -8.67 9.89 -2.92
CA GLU A 124 -9.25 11.15 -2.44
C GLU A 124 -10.10 10.91 -1.18
N ARG A 125 -10.82 9.80 -1.12
CA ARG A 125 -11.66 9.47 0.04
C ARG A 125 -10.85 9.18 1.31
N VAL A 126 -9.59 8.85 1.18
CA VAL A 126 -8.72 8.62 2.34
C VAL A 126 -7.76 9.78 2.61
N GLY A 127 -7.96 10.93 1.92
CA GLY A 127 -7.29 12.17 2.25
C GLY A 127 -6.16 12.58 1.33
N PHE A 128 -5.98 11.90 0.20
CA PHE A 128 -4.96 12.27 -0.78
C PHE A 128 -5.54 13.25 -1.81
N ARG A 129 -4.67 14.07 -2.39
CA ARG A 129 -5.00 14.95 -3.51
C ARG A 129 -4.01 14.76 -4.64
N GLN A 130 -4.46 14.96 -5.87
CA GLN A 130 -3.58 14.86 -7.02
C GLN A 130 -2.50 15.96 -6.96
N SER A 131 -1.25 15.56 -7.18
CA SER A 131 -0.10 16.46 -7.07
C SER A 131 0.80 16.46 -8.31
N SER A 132 0.40 15.77 -9.37
CA SER A 132 1.13 15.78 -10.64
C SER A 132 0.18 15.68 -11.83
N GLU A 133 0.68 16.01 -13.01
CA GLU A 133 0.01 15.66 -14.25
C GLU A 133 0.08 14.15 -14.46
N PRO A 134 -0.83 13.56 -15.26
CA PRO A 134 -0.76 12.14 -15.58
C PRO A 134 0.56 11.75 -16.25
N PHE A 135 1.05 10.55 -15.93
CA PHE A 135 2.23 9.97 -16.56
C PHE A 135 2.01 8.47 -16.75
N MET A 136 2.79 7.88 -17.65
CA MET A 136 2.70 6.44 -17.90
C MET A 136 3.70 5.70 -17.02
N LEU A 137 3.25 4.65 -16.35
CA LEU A 137 4.09 3.76 -15.56
C LEU A 137 3.64 2.35 -15.87
N ASP A 138 4.56 1.52 -16.37
CA ASP A 138 4.27 0.15 -16.81
C ASP A 138 3.07 0.10 -17.78
N ASN A 139 3.00 1.06 -18.70
CA ASN A 139 1.94 1.22 -19.69
C ASN A 139 0.55 1.47 -19.11
N ILE A 140 0.47 1.93 -17.87
CA ILE A 140 -0.79 2.28 -17.21
C ILE A 140 -0.74 3.76 -16.82
N PRO A 141 -1.79 4.55 -17.11
CA PRO A 141 -1.82 5.95 -16.68
C PRO A 141 -1.82 6.07 -15.15
N HIS A 142 -0.90 6.87 -14.65
CA HIS A 142 -0.73 7.12 -13.22
C HIS A 142 -0.74 8.61 -12.93
N ILE A 143 -0.99 8.98 -11.70
CA ILE A 143 -0.80 10.32 -11.16
C ILE A 143 -0.07 10.21 -9.83
N GLN A 144 0.68 11.24 -9.48
CA GLN A 144 1.17 11.36 -8.12
C GLN A 144 0.04 11.95 -7.26
N MET A 145 -0.12 11.43 -6.06
CA MET A 145 -1.06 11.99 -5.09
C MET A 145 -0.34 12.19 -3.77
N THR A 146 -0.80 13.17 -3.00
CA THR A 146 -0.14 13.59 -1.77
C THR A 146 -1.15 13.68 -0.64
N TRP A 147 -0.75 13.16 0.51
CA TRP A 147 -1.44 13.33 1.79
C TRP A 147 -0.55 14.17 2.69
N GLU A 148 -1.13 15.14 3.38
CA GLU A 148 -0.40 15.95 4.34
C GLU A 148 -1.11 15.92 5.69
N LYS A 149 -0.31 15.79 6.76
CA LYS A 149 -0.84 15.80 8.10
C LYS A 149 -1.32 17.22 8.43
N THR A 150 -2.54 17.31 8.96
CA THR A 150 -3.09 18.61 9.37
C THR A 150 -2.39 19.09 10.63
N THR A 151 -2.06 20.40 10.68
CA THR A 151 -1.27 20.97 11.78
C THR A 151 -2.09 21.30 13.02
N ASN A 152 -3.41 21.20 12.95
CA ASN A 152 -4.30 21.62 14.04
C ASN A 152 -4.72 20.46 14.95
N ARG A 153 -3.84 19.50 15.13
CA ARG A 153 -4.18 18.33 15.96
C ARG A 153 -3.00 17.80 16.70
#